data_a766c365a1fbbccbbc0fa3658c5de6bb
#
_entry.id   a766c365a1fbbccbbc0fa3658c5de6bb
#
_cell.length_a   1.000
_cell.length_b   1.000
_cell.length_c   1.000
_cell.angle_alpha   90.00
_cell.angle_beta   90.00
_cell.angle_gamma   90.00
#
_symmetry.space_group_name_H-M   'P 1'
#
loop_
_entity.id
_entity.type
_entity.pdbx_description
1 polymer ?
#
loop_
_entity_poly.entity_id
_entity_poly.type
_entity_poly.pdbx_seq_one_letter_code
_entity_poly.pdbx_strand_id
1 'polypeptide(L)'
;TMIRYADVLLMKAEALNSIDDTSNDKYDALNEVRGRAGLTSITAADNLNKEQFAEVVLEERLHELCCEHLRRWDLIRFGKLGEYMKDHAGVTIQPYHVLYPIPQAAVDANDAITENNEGY
;
A
#
# COMPACT_ATOMS: atom_id res chain seq x y z
N THR A 1 -2.62 15.91 3.15
CA THR A 1 -1.43 15.17 2.65
C THR A 1 -1.15 15.67 1.25
N MET A 2 0.05 16.16 1.03
CA MET A 2 0.46 16.52 -0.33
C MET A 2 0.93 15.25 -1.04
N ILE A 3 0.42 14.98 -2.23
CA ILE A 3 0.87 13.89 -3.08
C ILE A 3 2.24 14.31 -3.66
N ARG A 4 3.24 13.44 -3.54
CA ARG A 4 4.55 13.64 -4.15
C ARG A 4 4.64 12.94 -5.48
N TYR A 5 5.52 13.42 -6.37
CA TYR A 5 5.72 12.81 -7.69
C TYR A 5 6.15 11.35 -7.60
N ALA A 6 6.99 10.99 -6.63
CA ALA A 6 7.36 9.59 -6.39
C ALA A 6 6.15 8.70 -6.06
N ASP A 7 5.17 9.19 -5.29
CA ASP A 7 3.92 8.45 -5.01
C ASP A 7 3.13 8.23 -6.31
N VAL A 8 3.04 9.23 -7.17
CA VAL A 8 2.39 9.10 -8.50
C VAL A 8 3.07 8.06 -9.37
N LEU A 9 4.41 8.04 -9.40
CA LEU A 9 5.18 7.04 -10.15
C LEU A 9 4.95 5.63 -9.64
N LEU A 10 4.95 5.43 -8.32
CA LEU A 10 4.69 4.13 -7.71
C LEU A 10 3.25 3.67 -7.92
N MET A 11 2.26 4.59 -7.86
CA MET A 11 0.87 4.30 -8.25
C MET A 11 0.76 3.93 -9.73
N LYS A 12 1.50 4.60 -10.62
CA LYS A 12 1.55 4.25 -12.05
C LYS A 12 2.12 2.84 -12.25
N ALA A 13 3.22 2.50 -11.60
CA ALA A 13 3.83 1.17 -11.68
C ALA A 13 2.85 0.07 -11.22
N GLU A 14 2.15 0.30 -10.11
CA GLU A 14 1.14 -0.62 -9.57
C GLU A 14 -0.05 -0.79 -10.53
N ALA A 15 -0.58 0.32 -11.07
CA ALA A 15 -1.72 0.29 -11.99
C ALA A 15 -1.38 -0.48 -13.29
N LEU A 16 -0.23 -0.20 -13.88
CA LEU A 16 0.24 -0.91 -15.08
C LEU A 16 0.43 -2.40 -14.81
N ASN A 17 0.98 -2.77 -13.65
CA ASN A 17 1.08 -4.17 -13.25
C ASN A 17 -0.30 -4.83 -13.07
N SER A 18 -1.30 -4.09 -12.58
CA SER A 18 -2.65 -4.61 -12.34
C SER A 18 -3.40 -4.94 -13.63
N ILE A 19 -3.21 -4.16 -14.69
CA ILE A 19 -3.82 -4.39 -16.01
C ILE A 19 -3.00 -5.31 -16.91
N ASP A 20 -1.95 -5.96 -16.37
CA ASP A 20 -1.05 -6.85 -17.11
C ASP A 20 -0.43 -6.19 -18.37
N ASP A 21 -0.08 -4.91 -18.23
CA ASP A 21 0.58 -4.17 -19.29
C ASP A 21 1.94 -4.82 -19.64
N THR A 22 2.10 -5.17 -20.89
CA THR A 22 3.33 -5.81 -21.39
C THR A 22 4.43 -4.82 -21.76
N SER A 23 4.14 -3.51 -21.66
CA SER A 23 5.13 -2.47 -21.87
C SER A 23 6.16 -2.44 -20.73
N ASN A 24 7.27 -1.78 -20.96
CA ASN A 24 8.27 -1.54 -19.93
C ASN A 24 7.91 -0.37 -19.01
N ASP A 25 6.82 0.33 -19.25
CA ASP A 25 6.43 1.55 -18.54
C ASP A 25 6.30 1.37 -17.04
N LYS A 26 5.87 0.17 -16.58
CA LYS A 26 5.80 -0.15 -15.14
C LYS A 26 7.19 -0.19 -14.50
N TYR A 27 8.18 -0.73 -15.23
CA TYR A 27 9.56 -0.76 -14.77
C TYR A 27 10.19 0.64 -14.82
N ASP A 28 9.91 1.42 -15.86
CA ASP A 28 10.42 2.79 -15.99
C ASP A 28 9.92 3.67 -14.84
N ALA A 29 8.63 3.59 -14.51
CA ALA A 29 8.04 4.32 -13.40
C ALA A 29 8.64 3.94 -12.04
N LEU A 30 8.85 2.66 -11.79
CA LEU A 30 9.51 2.17 -10.56
C LEU A 30 10.98 2.62 -10.51
N ASN A 31 11.69 2.46 -11.62
CA ASN A 31 13.13 2.74 -11.71
C ASN A 31 13.47 4.22 -11.62
N GLU A 32 12.56 5.11 -11.97
CA GLU A 32 12.75 6.56 -11.77
C GLU A 32 12.90 6.87 -10.28
N VAL A 33 12.08 6.22 -9.42
CA VAL A 33 12.18 6.35 -7.96
C VAL A 33 13.47 5.71 -7.45
N ARG A 34 13.75 4.47 -7.85
CA ARG A 34 14.93 3.70 -7.44
C ARG A 34 16.24 4.38 -7.85
N GLY A 35 16.29 4.88 -9.09
CA GLY A 35 17.48 5.57 -9.63
C GLY A 35 17.81 6.84 -8.84
N ARG A 36 16.81 7.61 -8.42
CA ARG A 36 17.01 8.76 -7.54
C ARG A 36 17.64 8.35 -6.19
N ALA A 37 17.26 7.18 -5.67
CA ALA A 37 17.81 6.63 -4.42
C ALA A 37 19.16 5.92 -4.62
N GLY A 38 19.68 5.82 -5.84
CA GLY A 38 20.93 5.14 -6.15
C GLY A 38 20.83 3.61 -6.15
N LEU A 39 19.62 3.06 -6.27
CA LEU A 39 19.37 1.63 -6.30
C LEU A 39 19.45 1.07 -7.73
N THR A 40 19.79 -0.23 -7.82
CA THR A 40 19.80 -0.95 -9.09
C THR A 40 18.40 -1.02 -9.70
N SER A 41 18.31 -0.81 -11.01
CA SER A 41 17.08 -0.93 -11.78
C SER A 41 16.56 -2.37 -11.78
N ILE A 42 15.24 -2.51 -11.77
CA ILE A 42 14.51 -3.76 -11.97
C ILE A 42 13.95 -3.75 -13.39
N THR A 43 14.07 -4.84 -14.11
CA THR A 43 13.73 -4.94 -15.52
C THR A 43 12.91 -6.20 -15.81
N ALA A 44 12.40 -6.33 -17.02
CA ALA A 44 11.73 -7.56 -17.45
C ALA A 44 12.65 -8.80 -17.40
N ALA A 45 13.99 -8.62 -17.44
CA ALA A 45 14.95 -9.71 -17.33
C ALA A 45 14.97 -10.36 -15.92
N ASP A 46 14.47 -9.67 -14.89
CA ASP A 46 14.34 -10.22 -13.54
C ASP A 46 13.19 -11.23 -13.45
N ASN A 47 12.38 -11.37 -14.50
CA ASN A 47 11.27 -12.34 -14.63
C ASN A 47 10.30 -12.36 -13.44
N LEU A 48 10.01 -11.19 -12.86
CA LEU A 48 9.05 -11.09 -11.78
C LEU A 48 7.63 -11.33 -12.31
N ASN A 49 6.91 -12.23 -11.67
CA ASN A 49 5.48 -12.35 -11.93
C ASN A 49 4.71 -11.14 -11.35
N LYS A 50 3.40 -11.08 -11.60
CA LYS A 50 2.54 -9.97 -11.20
C LYS A 50 2.57 -9.72 -9.68
N GLU A 51 2.48 -10.78 -8.91
CA GLU A 51 2.48 -10.74 -7.45
C GLU A 51 3.85 -10.29 -6.91
N GLN A 52 4.93 -10.85 -7.45
CA GLN A 52 6.30 -10.47 -7.06
C GLN A 52 6.59 -9.01 -7.39
N PHE A 53 6.16 -8.51 -8.55
CA PHE A 53 6.32 -7.11 -8.89
C PHE A 53 5.51 -6.20 -7.95
N ALA A 54 4.27 -6.60 -7.58
CA ALA A 54 3.45 -5.89 -6.61
C ALA A 54 4.13 -5.80 -5.24
N GLU A 55 4.77 -6.89 -4.76
CA GLU A 55 5.56 -6.86 -3.52
C GLU A 55 6.74 -5.89 -3.62
N VAL A 56 7.44 -5.87 -4.75
CA VAL A 56 8.54 -4.91 -4.97
C VAL A 56 8.04 -3.47 -4.91
N VAL A 57 6.90 -3.16 -5.53
CA VAL A 57 6.30 -1.82 -5.46
C VAL A 57 5.90 -1.49 -4.02
N LEU A 58 5.30 -2.43 -3.29
CA LEU A 58 4.90 -2.24 -1.89
C LEU A 58 6.11 -1.96 -0.98
N GLU A 59 7.24 -2.62 -1.23
CA GLU A 59 8.48 -2.41 -0.48
C GLU A 59 9.14 -1.08 -0.84
N GLU A 60 9.17 -0.70 -2.12
CA GLU A 60 9.66 0.60 -2.55
C GLU A 60 8.84 1.74 -1.94
N ARG A 61 7.50 1.58 -1.87
CA ARG A 61 6.62 2.53 -1.19
C ARG A 61 6.94 2.67 0.30
N LEU A 62 7.32 1.57 0.98
CA LEU A 62 7.73 1.63 2.38
C LEU A 62 8.95 2.54 2.57
N HIS A 63 9.97 2.36 1.73
CA HIS A 63 11.21 3.11 1.85
C HIS A 63 11.06 4.57 1.41
N GLU A 64 10.43 4.79 0.25
CA GLU A 64 10.29 6.12 -0.35
C GLU A 64 9.32 7.02 0.42
N LEU A 65 8.23 6.46 0.96
CA LEU A 65 7.15 7.20 1.63
C LEU A 65 7.20 7.00 3.16
N CYS A 66 8.37 6.66 3.69
CA CYS A 66 8.58 6.46 5.12
C CYS A 66 8.17 7.71 5.91
N CYS A 67 7.47 7.50 7.04
CA CYS A 67 6.95 8.57 7.91
C CYS A 67 5.86 9.48 7.30
N GLU A 68 5.32 9.14 6.13
CA GLU A 68 4.23 9.90 5.49
C GLU A 68 2.83 9.35 5.82
N HIS A 69 2.75 8.42 6.76
CA HIS A 69 1.50 7.81 7.25
C HIS A 69 0.71 7.02 6.19
N LEU A 70 1.35 6.58 5.11
CA LEU A 70 0.72 5.84 4.01
C LEU A 70 0.78 4.32 4.21
N ARG A 71 1.76 3.80 4.97
CA ARG A 71 2.03 2.35 5.08
C ARG A 71 0.81 1.51 5.48
N ARG A 72 0.01 1.96 6.46
CA ARG A 72 -1.20 1.23 6.88
C ARG A 72 -2.17 1.06 5.72
N TRP A 73 -2.40 2.10 4.94
CA TRP A 73 -3.33 2.07 3.80
C TRP A 73 -2.81 1.17 2.68
N ASP A 74 -1.51 1.20 2.42
CA ASP A 74 -0.88 0.30 1.47
C ASP A 74 -1.05 -1.15 1.90
N LEU A 75 -0.75 -1.49 3.15
CA LEU A 75 -0.91 -2.84 3.69
C LEU A 75 -2.36 -3.34 3.64
N ILE A 76 -3.34 -2.46 3.88
CA ILE A 76 -4.76 -2.79 3.75
C ILE A 76 -5.11 -3.08 2.29
N ARG A 77 -4.71 -2.20 1.34
CA ARG A 77 -4.98 -2.35 -0.10
C ARG A 77 -4.40 -3.64 -0.67
N PHE A 78 -3.19 -4.00 -0.23
CA PHE A 78 -2.51 -5.22 -0.65
C PHE A 78 -2.95 -6.46 0.12
N GLY A 79 -3.87 -6.35 1.09
CA GLY A 79 -4.30 -7.46 1.94
C GLY A 79 -3.22 -8.00 2.88
N LYS A 80 -2.17 -7.22 3.14
CA LYS A 80 -0.97 -7.63 3.88
C LYS A 80 -0.93 -7.16 5.34
N LEU A 81 -1.95 -6.41 5.80
CA LEU A 81 -1.91 -5.81 7.14
C LEU A 81 -1.75 -6.88 8.24
N GLY A 82 -2.49 -7.99 8.14
CA GLY A 82 -2.45 -9.06 9.15
C GLY A 82 -1.09 -9.75 9.22
N GLU A 83 -0.55 -10.13 8.06
CA GLU A 83 0.76 -10.76 7.93
C GLU A 83 1.85 -9.82 8.48
N TYR A 84 1.86 -8.58 8.02
CA TYR A 84 2.85 -7.58 8.44
C TYR A 84 2.83 -7.33 9.95
N MET A 85 1.65 -7.18 10.55
CA MET A 85 1.51 -6.96 12.00
C MET A 85 1.99 -8.16 12.81
N LYS A 86 1.71 -9.36 12.33
CA LYS A 86 2.19 -10.59 12.98
C LYS A 86 3.72 -10.69 12.92
N ASP A 87 4.31 -10.48 11.74
CA ASP A 87 5.73 -10.72 11.51
C ASP A 87 6.63 -9.64 12.11
N HIS A 88 6.19 -8.38 12.10
CA HIS A 88 7.02 -7.26 12.55
C HIS A 88 6.67 -6.74 13.95
N ALA A 89 5.43 -6.88 14.38
CA ALA A 89 4.99 -6.42 15.69
C ALA A 89 4.61 -7.55 16.66
N GLY A 90 4.57 -8.80 16.19
CA GLY A 90 4.12 -9.95 17.00
C GLY A 90 2.63 -9.89 17.37
N VAL A 91 1.84 -9.07 16.66
CA VAL A 91 0.43 -8.83 16.96
C VAL A 91 -0.46 -9.51 15.94
N THR A 92 -1.36 -10.37 16.42
CA THR A 92 -2.41 -10.94 15.57
C THR A 92 -3.62 -10.00 15.58
N ILE A 93 -3.96 -9.48 14.42
CA ILE A 93 -5.12 -8.62 14.23
C ILE A 93 -6.35 -9.44 13.78
N GLN A 94 -7.53 -8.91 14.07
CA GLN A 94 -8.79 -9.48 13.57
C GLN A 94 -9.15 -8.85 12.21
N PRO A 95 -9.95 -9.51 11.36
CA PRO A 95 -10.34 -8.99 10.05
C PRO A 95 -10.97 -7.59 10.10
N TYR A 96 -11.73 -7.27 11.14
CA TYR A 96 -12.38 -5.98 11.27
C TYR A 96 -11.41 -4.81 11.57
N HIS A 97 -10.18 -5.09 12.02
CA HIS A 97 -9.17 -4.06 12.26
C HIS A 97 -8.70 -3.31 10.99
N VAL A 98 -9.14 -3.71 9.81
CA VAL A 98 -8.93 -2.92 8.57
C VAL A 98 -9.74 -1.63 8.58
N LEU A 99 -10.86 -1.60 9.30
CA LEU A 99 -11.65 -0.40 9.54
C LEU A 99 -11.27 0.26 10.87
N TYR A 100 -11.66 1.51 11.04
CA TYR A 100 -11.64 2.18 12.34
C TYR A 100 -13.05 2.13 12.96
N PRO A 101 -13.15 2.13 14.29
CA PRO A 101 -14.45 2.33 14.94
C PRO A 101 -15.00 3.72 14.60
N ILE A 102 -16.32 3.82 14.50
CA ILE A 102 -16.98 5.12 14.40
C ILE A 102 -16.81 5.83 15.74
N PRO A 103 -16.28 7.05 15.79
CA PRO A 103 -16.10 7.78 17.04
C PRO A 103 -17.44 7.95 17.78
N GLN A 104 -17.44 7.75 19.10
CA GLN A 104 -18.66 7.86 19.91
C GLN A 104 -19.39 9.21 19.71
N ALA A 105 -18.62 10.30 19.60
CA ALA A 105 -19.20 11.62 19.34
C ALA A 105 -19.96 11.71 18.00
N ALA A 106 -19.60 10.91 17.00
CA ALA A 106 -20.33 10.87 15.74
C ALA A 106 -21.62 10.04 15.87
N VAL A 107 -21.58 8.96 16.65
CA VAL A 107 -22.76 8.15 16.99
C VAL A 107 -23.77 9.02 17.78
N ASP A 108 -23.30 9.73 18.79
CA ASP A 108 -24.15 10.58 19.65
C ASP A 108 -24.78 11.77 18.90
N ALA A 109 -24.12 12.23 17.83
CA ALA A 109 -24.58 13.37 17.04
C ALA A 109 -25.51 12.99 15.87
N ASN A 110 -25.71 11.71 15.58
CA ASN A 110 -26.46 11.27 14.41
C ASN A 110 -27.29 10.01 14.70
N ASP A 111 -28.57 10.20 14.95
CA ASP A 111 -29.53 9.13 15.24
C ASP A 111 -29.65 8.05 14.13
N ALA A 112 -29.16 8.33 12.92
CA ALA A 112 -29.12 7.35 11.85
C ALA A 112 -27.97 6.32 12.00
N ILE A 113 -27.00 6.57 12.88
CA ILE A 113 -25.92 5.65 13.18
C ILE A 113 -26.35 4.83 14.40
N THR A 114 -26.92 3.66 14.15
CA THR A 114 -27.45 2.76 15.20
C THR A 114 -26.42 1.76 15.71
N GLU A 115 -25.39 1.48 14.93
CA GLU A 115 -24.36 0.48 15.24
C GLU A 115 -22.99 0.95 14.79
N ASN A 116 -21.94 0.47 15.44
CA ASN A 116 -20.56 0.68 15.01
C ASN A 116 -20.18 -0.29 13.89
N ASN A 117 -18.99 -0.16 13.32
CA ASN A 117 -18.44 -1.16 12.41
C ASN A 117 -18.36 -2.51 13.11
N GLU A 118 -18.59 -3.59 12.34
CA GLU A 118 -18.54 -4.95 12.87
C GLU A 118 -17.25 -5.18 13.69
N GLY A 119 -17.41 -5.73 14.91
CA GLY A 119 -16.30 -6.04 15.80
C GLY A 119 -15.95 -4.95 16.82
N TYR A 120 -16.62 -3.79 16.79
CA TYR A 120 -16.40 -2.68 17.74
C TYR A 120 -17.62 -2.42 18.63
#